data_99d304a614992bea1c8586abb72f9ede
#
_entry.id   99d304a614992bea1c8586abb72f9ede
#
_cell.length_a   1.000
_cell.length_b   1.000
_cell.length_c   1.000
_cell.angle_alpha   90.00
_cell.angle_beta   90.00
_cell.angle_gamma   90.00
#
_symmetry.space_group_name_H-M   'P 1'
#
loop_
_entity.id
_entity.type
_entity.pdbx_description
1 polymer ?
#
loop_
_entity_poly.entity_id
_entity_poly.type
_entity_poly.pdbx_seq_one_letter_code
_entity_poly.pdbx_strand_id
1 'polypeptide(L)'
;NQSLTPQEELNICKRIGNVKENKAESTTAKDNLSIITGVMRVTGELNDRGQPGLFGHNVELDWHTHHPSQHNRYPYVWLYSERGSKGSRTSWINQVEAYNDLSDELKEKIDNIKVYCGHRNGNFSPSQIFQDHVGEVHMPIVQTNIEGLKGLYFPFLQIFGIAEGATEEEWKDLFEYLKQHILQEKYVMH
;
A
#
# COMPACT_ATOMS: atom_id res chain seq x y z
N ASN A 1 2.77 0.61 -27.76
CA ASN A 1 2.67 -0.81 -27.39
C ASN A 1 4.07 -1.33 -27.13
N GLN A 2 4.35 -1.71 -25.88
CA GLN A 2 5.62 -2.29 -25.47
C GLN A 2 5.33 -3.69 -24.93
N SER A 3 6.21 -4.62 -25.23
CA SER A 3 6.20 -5.95 -24.65
C SER A 3 7.52 -6.14 -23.95
N LEU A 4 7.50 -6.20 -22.63
CA LEU A 4 8.67 -6.38 -21.78
C LEU A 4 8.66 -7.80 -21.21
N THR A 5 9.82 -8.43 -21.25
CA THR A 5 10.06 -9.60 -20.43
C THR A 5 10.29 -9.17 -18.97
N PRO A 6 10.06 -10.04 -17.98
CA PRO A 6 10.34 -9.73 -16.58
C PRO A 6 11.78 -9.25 -16.33
N GLN A 7 12.75 -9.77 -17.10
CA GLN A 7 14.14 -9.35 -16.98
C GLN A 7 14.38 -7.94 -17.52
N GLU A 8 13.71 -7.56 -18.60
CA GLU A 8 13.80 -6.20 -19.15
C GLU A 8 13.14 -5.20 -18.20
N GLU A 9 11.99 -5.55 -17.62
CA GLU A 9 11.33 -4.75 -16.60
C GLU A 9 12.26 -4.52 -15.39
N LEU A 10 12.86 -5.58 -14.85
CA LEU A 10 13.83 -5.49 -13.76
C LEU A 10 15.02 -4.60 -14.12
N ASN A 11 15.53 -4.72 -15.34
CA ASN A 11 16.67 -3.92 -15.82
C ASN A 11 16.31 -2.43 -15.90
N ILE A 12 15.09 -2.10 -16.32
CA ILE A 12 14.60 -0.71 -16.33
C ILE A 12 14.53 -0.17 -14.89
N CYS A 13 13.92 -0.92 -13.96
CA CYS A 13 13.83 -0.52 -12.57
C CYS A 13 15.20 -0.30 -11.92
N LYS A 14 16.19 -1.16 -12.21
CA LYS A 14 17.57 -1.02 -11.72
C LYS A 14 18.30 0.23 -12.23
N ARG A 15 17.86 0.80 -13.35
CA ARG A 15 18.39 2.10 -13.84
C ARG A 15 17.84 3.30 -13.10
N ILE A 16 16.67 3.15 -12.47
CA ILE A 16 16.02 4.18 -11.68
C ILE A 16 16.54 4.16 -10.23
N GLY A 17 16.79 2.97 -9.68
CA GLY A 17 17.26 2.83 -8.31
C GLY A 17 17.50 1.38 -7.89
N ASN A 18 17.79 1.20 -6.61
CA ASN A 18 17.96 -0.13 -6.03
C ASN A 18 16.61 -0.84 -5.95
N VAL A 19 16.49 -1.97 -6.65
CA VAL A 19 15.31 -2.81 -6.60
C VAL A 19 15.39 -3.74 -5.40
N LYS A 20 14.30 -3.81 -4.62
CA LYS A 20 14.21 -4.81 -3.55
C LYS A 20 14.11 -6.20 -4.15
N GLU A 21 15.01 -7.04 -3.73
CA GLU A 21 14.94 -8.45 -4.02
C GLU A 21 14.00 -9.12 -3.01
N ASN A 22 12.73 -9.26 -3.39
CA ASN A 22 11.83 -10.12 -2.64
C ASN A 22 12.24 -11.56 -2.90
N LYS A 23 12.80 -12.20 -1.89
CA LYS A 23 12.93 -13.65 -1.90
C LYS A 23 11.52 -14.22 -1.75
N ALA A 24 11.11 -15.05 -2.68
CA ALA A 24 9.85 -15.77 -2.59
C ALA A 24 9.96 -16.82 -1.47
N GLU A 25 9.68 -16.42 -0.24
CA GLU A 25 9.72 -17.33 0.92
C GLU A 25 8.37 -17.97 1.23
N SER A 26 7.32 -17.66 0.48
CA SER A 26 6.02 -18.27 0.71
C SER A 26 5.90 -19.61 0.01
N THR A 27 5.92 -20.68 0.79
CA THR A 27 5.73 -22.06 0.32
C THR A 27 4.32 -22.37 -0.20
N THR A 28 3.35 -21.49 0.03
CA THR A 28 1.94 -21.66 -0.37
C THR A 28 1.57 -20.91 -1.65
N ALA A 29 2.41 -20.02 -2.12
CA ALA A 29 2.14 -19.16 -3.28
C ALA A 29 3.16 -19.36 -4.41
N LYS A 30 3.77 -20.55 -4.48
CA LYS A 30 4.84 -20.85 -5.44
C LYS A 30 4.48 -20.61 -6.91
N ASP A 31 3.21 -20.64 -7.24
CA ASP A 31 2.81 -20.63 -8.65
C ASP A 31 2.49 -19.23 -9.19
N ASN A 32 2.41 -18.18 -8.33
CA ASN A 32 1.95 -16.85 -8.78
C ASN A 32 2.74 -15.64 -8.28
N LEU A 33 3.79 -15.78 -7.50
CA LEU A 33 4.37 -14.64 -6.79
C LEU A 33 5.68 -14.09 -7.36
N SER A 34 6.53 -14.91 -7.88
CA SER A 34 7.80 -14.41 -8.42
C SER A 34 8.13 -15.11 -9.72
N ILE A 35 8.19 -14.33 -10.80
CA ILE A 35 8.66 -14.84 -12.08
C ILE A 35 10.19 -14.90 -12.04
N ILE A 36 10.80 -13.86 -11.47
CA ILE A 36 12.23 -13.74 -11.18
C ILE A 36 12.39 -12.94 -9.88
N THR A 37 13.57 -13.03 -9.25
CA THR A 37 13.87 -12.21 -8.07
C THR A 37 13.69 -10.71 -8.37
N GLY A 38 12.87 -10.05 -7.57
CA GLY A 38 12.57 -8.62 -7.71
C GLY A 38 11.37 -8.27 -8.60
N VAL A 39 10.77 -9.24 -9.29
CA VAL A 39 9.54 -9.04 -10.09
C VAL A 39 8.46 -9.99 -9.62
N MET A 40 7.35 -9.41 -9.17
CA MET A 40 6.19 -10.15 -8.70
C MET A 40 5.05 -10.04 -9.72
N ARG A 41 4.40 -11.17 -10.03
CA ARG A 41 3.20 -11.14 -10.86
C ARG A 41 1.97 -10.90 -10.00
N VAL A 42 1.18 -9.91 -10.39
CA VAL A 42 -0.18 -9.71 -9.89
C VAL A 42 -1.15 -10.30 -10.92
N THR A 43 -1.89 -11.33 -10.57
CA THR A 43 -2.81 -12.02 -11.47
C THR A 43 -4.07 -12.43 -10.75
N GLY A 44 -5.21 -12.34 -11.45
CA GLY A 44 -6.48 -12.95 -11.04
C GLY A 44 -6.69 -14.35 -11.61
N GLU A 45 -5.71 -14.93 -12.31
CA GLU A 45 -5.81 -16.29 -12.84
C GLU A 45 -5.77 -17.32 -11.71
N LEU A 46 -6.48 -18.43 -11.91
CA LEU A 46 -6.39 -19.59 -11.03
C LEU A 46 -5.17 -20.43 -11.44
N ASN A 47 -4.49 -21.03 -10.44
CA ASN A 47 -3.43 -21.97 -10.72
C ASN A 47 -3.98 -23.32 -11.26
N ASP A 48 -3.10 -24.26 -11.62
CA ASP A 48 -3.47 -25.57 -12.16
C ASP A 48 -4.36 -26.40 -11.26
N ARG A 49 -4.46 -26.02 -9.97
CA ARG A 49 -5.34 -26.65 -8.97
C ARG A 49 -6.67 -25.92 -8.79
N GLY A 50 -6.95 -24.89 -9.59
CA GLY A 50 -8.14 -24.05 -9.47
C GLY A 50 -8.14 -23.13 -8.24
N GLN A 51 -6.96 -22.83 -7.67
CA GLN A 51 -6.83 -21.98 -6.50
C GLN A 51 -6.40 -20.57 -6.92
N PRO A 52 -6.94 -19.52 -6.28
CA PRO A 52 -6.52 -18.14 -6.55
C PRO A 52 -5.09 -17.89 -6.06
N GLY A 53 -4.41 -16.95 -6.71
CA GLY A 53 -3.15 -16.39 -6.23
C GLY A 53 -3.36 -15.46 -5.01
N LEU A 54 -2.28 -14.81 -4.58
CA LEU A 54 -2.26 -13.92 -3.40
C LEU A 54 -3.33 -12.82 -3.46
N PHE A 55 -3.62 -12.31 -4.67
CA PHE A 55 -4.55 -11.20 -4.87
C PHE A 55 -5.99 -11.63 -5.19
N GLY A 56 -6.29 -12.93 -5.06
CA GLY A 56 -7.62 -13.47 -5.30
C GLY A 56 -7.95 -13.65 -6.79
N HIS A 57 -9.20 -14.04 -7.06
CA HIS A 57 -9.72 -14.24 -8.42
C HIS A 57 -11.00 -13.43 -8.60
N ASN A 58 -11.05 -12.59 -9.62
CA ASN A 58 -12.18 -11.70 -9.91
C ASN A 58 -12.62 -10.84 -8.71
N VAL A 59 -11.65 -10.33 -7.97
CA VAL A 59 -11.91 -9.44 -6.83
C VAL A 59 -11.30 -8.07 -7.10
N GLU A 60 -11.95 -7.05 -6.56
CA GLU A 60 -11.38 -5.72 -6.48
C GLU A 60 -10.38 -5.68 -5.33
N LEU A 61 -9.22 -5.08 -5.58
CA LEU A 61 -8.26 -4.79 -4.51
C LEU A 61 -8.63 -3.48 -3.85
N ASP A 62 -8.83 -3.53 -2.55
CA ASP A 62 -9.12 -2.36 -1.75
C ASP A 62 -7.98 -1.33 -1.75
N TRP A 63 -8.31 -0.10 -1.35
CA TRP A 63 -7.34 0.96 -1.13
C TRP A 63 -6.25 0.52 -0.14
N HIS A 64 -5.01 0.55 -0.59
CA HIS A 64 -3.87 0.11 0.21
C HIS A 64 -2.60 0.89 -0.16
N THR A 65 -1.61 0.79 0.67
CA THR A 65 -0.23 1.17 0.34
C THR A 65 0.65 -0.07 0.33
N HIS A 66 1.76 0.00 -0.39
CA HIS A 66 2.74 -1.06 -0.40
C HIS A 66 3.60 -0.98 0.88
N HIS A 67 3.77 -2.11 1.56
CA HIS A 67 4.61 -2.24 2.75
C HIS A 67 4.31 -1.23 3.89
N PRO A 68 3.05 -1.11 4.34
CA PRO A 68 2.66 -0.12 5.34
C PRO A 68 3.34 -0.32 6.70
N SER A 69 3.84 -1.54 6.98
CA SER A 69 4.50 -1.90 8.23
C SER A 69 6.03 -1.79 8.19
N GLN A 70 6.63 -1.19 7.15
CA GLN A 70 8.08 -1.08 7.04
C GLN A 70 8.56 0.36 7.21
N HIS A 71 9.60 0.57 8.03
CA HIS A 71 10.23 1.89 8.22
C HIS A 71 10.89 2.41 6.95
N ASN A 72 11.56 1.53 6.19
CA ASN A 72 12.25 1.87 4.95
C ASN A 72 11.37 1.47 3.77
N ARG A 73 10.41 2.32 3.46
CA ARG A 73 9.54 2.12 2.30
C ARG A 73 10.24 2.50 1.02
N TYR A 74 9.85 1.82 -0.06
CA TYR A 74 10.33 2.18 -1.37
C TYR A 74 9.68 3.47 -1.82
N PRO A 75 10.43 4.45 -2.34
CA PRO A 75 9.87 5.70 -2.84
C PRO A 75 9.05 5.48 -4.10
N TYR A 76 9.30 4.39 -4.82
CA TYR A 76 8.62 4.07 -6.07
C TYR A 76 8.16 2.62 -6.10
N VAL A 77 6.98 2.41 -6.71
CA VAL A 77 6.45 1.11 -7.09
C VAL A 77 6.23 1.14 -8.59
N TRP A 78 6.80 0.18 -9.29
CA TRP A 78 6.62 0.02 -10.72
C TRP A 78 5.54 -1.03 -10.98
N LEU A 79 4.57 -0.70 -11.81
CA LEU A 79 3.55 -1.63 -12.30
C LEU A 79 3.61 -1.69 -13.82
N TYR A 80 3.74 -2.89 -14.35
CA TYR A 80 3.69 -3.15 -15.78
C TYR A 80 2.48 -4.02 -16.10
N SER A 81 1.65 -3.57 -17.05
CA SER A 81 0.50 -4.36 -17.51
C SER A 81 0.94 -5.29 -18.64
N GLU A 82 1.13 -6.57 -18.31
CA GLU A 82 1.47 -7.61 -19.28
C GLU A 82 0.28 -7.91 -20.22
N ARG A 83 -0.93 -7.92 -19.66
CA ARG A 83 -2.19 -8.10 -20.39
C ARG A 83 -3.21 -7.09 -19.92
N GLY A 84 -3.71 -6.31 -20.86
CA GLY A 84 -4.83 -5.41 -20.57
C GLY A 84 -6.09 -6.22 -20.31
N SER A 85 -6.80 -5.91 -19.23
CA SER A 85 -8.14 -6.45 -19.00
C SER A 85 -9.19 -5.38 -19.26
N LYS A 86 -10.27 -5.76 -19.94
CA LYS A 86 -11.37 -4.84 -20.21
C LYS A 86 -12.08 -4.49 -18.90
N GLY A 87 -12.15 -3.19 -18.59
CA GLY A 87 -12.83 -2.69 -17.38
C GLY A 87 -11.99 -2.69 -16.12
N SER A 88 -10.75 -3.16 -16.16
CA SER A 88 -9.81 -3.03 -15.04
C SER A 88 -9.22 -1.63 -14.99
N ARG A 89 -9.17 -1.06 -13.79
CA ARG A 89 -8.55 0.25 -13.51
C ARG A 89 -7.67 0.13 -12.28
N THR A 90 -6.62 0.94 -12.26
CA THR A 90 -5.88 1.25 -11.03
C THR A 90 -6.17 2.69 -10.66
N SER A 91 -6.52 2.92 -9.41
CA SER A 91 -6.84 4.23 -8.89
C SER A 91 -5.82 4.64 -7.83
N TRP A 92 -5.50 5.92 -7.78
CA TRP A 92 -4.56 6.50 -6.81
C TRP A 92 -5.18 7.68 -6.10
N ILE A 93 -4.78 7.93 -4.86
CA ILE A 93 -5.17 9.09 -4.09
C ILE A 93 -3.96 10.01 -3.96
N ASN A 94 -4.09 11.28 -4.37
CA ASN A 94 -3.09 12.31 -4.14
C ASN A 94 -3.16 12.80 -2.68
N GLN A 95 -2.42 12.13 -1.82
CA GLN A 95 -2.42 12.44 -0.39
C GLN A 95 -1.61 13.68 -0.02
N VAL A 96 -0.81 14.24 -0.94
CA VAL A 96 -0.15 15.54 -0.76
C VAL A 96 -1.18 16.68 -0.89
N GLU A 97 -1.98 16.66 -1.95
CA GLU A 97 -3.06 17.65 -2.11
C GLU A 97 -4.11 17.52 -1.02
N ALA A 98 -4.49 16.29 -0.67
CA ALA A 98 -5.42 16.06 0.43
C ALA A 98 -4.91 16.66 1.76
N TYR A 99 -3.61 16.54 2.06
CA TYR A 99 -3.01 17.20 3.23
C TYR A 99 -3.03 18.72 3.10
N ASN A 100 -2.67 19.26 1.93
CA ASN A 100 -2.60 20.70 1.73
C ASN A 100 -3.94 21.40 1.94
N ASP A 101 -5.03 20.73 1.59
CA ASP A 101 -6.41 21.25 1.73
C ASP A 101 -6.98 21.13 3.16
N LEU A 102 -6.27 20.52 4.11
CA LEU A 102 -6.65 20.54 5.52
C LEU A 102 -6.45 21.93 6.12
N SER A 103 -7.26 22.30 7.12
CA SER A 103 -7.03 23.51 7.90
C SER A 103 -5.71 23.42 8.68
N ASP A 104 -5.11 24.56 8.99
CA ASP A 104 -3.86 24.61 9.75
C ASP A 104 -4.01 23.99 11.15
N GLU A 105 -5.16 24.22 11.81
CA GLU A 105 -5.50 23.60 13.08
C GLU A 105 -5.50 22.06 13.00
N LEU A 106 -6.06 21.52 11.92
CA LEU A 106 -6.10 20.08 11.73
C LEU A 106 -4.72 19.50 11.41
N LYS A 107 -3.91 20.23 10.61
CA LYS A 107 -2.52 19.85 10.32
C LYS A 107 -1.69 19.78 11.61
N GLU A 108 -1.80 20.79 12.48
CA GLU A 108 -1.12 20.79 13.78
C GLU A 108 -1.56 19.61 14.65
N LYS A 109 -2.85 19.30 14.66
CA LYS A 109 -3.41 18.17 15.43
C LYS A 109 -2.85 16.83 14.96
N ILE A 110 -2.72 16.62 13.65
CA ILE A 110 -2.33 15.32 13.08
C ILE A 110 -0.81 15.12 12.95
N ASP A 111 -0.01 16.17 13.03
CA ASP A 111 1.45 16.11 12.81
C ASP A 111 2.17 15.14 13.77
N ASN A 112 1.64 14.95 14.97
CA ASN A 112 2.23 14.07 15.97
C ASN A 112 1.54 12.70 16.08
N ILE A 113 0.54 12.43 15.24
CA ILE A 113 -0.20 11.17 15.29
C ILE A 113 0.61 10.06 14.63
N LYS A 114 0.77 8.96 15.35
CA LYS A 114 1.30 7.71 14.84
C LYS A 114 0.29 6.58 15.01
N VAL A 115 0.26 5.68 14.05
CA VAL A 115 -0.70 4.59 13.98
C VAL A 115 0.01 3.25 13.80
N TYR A 116 -0.64 2.19 14.24
CA TYR A 116 -0.22 0.83 13.91
C TYR A 116 -0.71 0.47 12.51
N CYS A 117 0.21 0.14 11.62
CA CYS A 117 -0.10 -0.29 10.27
C CYS A 117 0.36 -1.71 9.99
N GLY A 118 -0.35 -2.41 9.12
CA GLY A 118 -0.01 -3.76 8.67
C GLY A 118 -0.79 -4.19 7.43
N HIS A 119 -0.53 -5.41 6.98
CA HIS A 119 -1.26 -6.00 5.87
C HIS A 119 -2.49 -6.76 6.35
N ARG A 120 -3.64 -6.49 5.73
CA ARG A 120 -4.83 -7.33 5.82
C ARG A 120 -4.88 -8.22 4.58
N ASN A 121 -4.30 -9.39 4.65
CA ASN A 121 -4.54 -10.39 3.63
C ASN A 121 -5.68 -11.29 4.09
N GLY A 122 -6.61 -11.60 3.19
CA GLY A 122 -7.77 -12.44 3.49
C GLY A 122 -7.43 -13.85 3.99
N ASN A 123 -6.19 -14.26 3.86
CA ASN A 123 -5.67 -15.57 4.34
C ASN A 123 -4.87 -15.46 5.65
N PHE A 124 -4.61 -14.25 6.15
CA PHE A 124 -3.94 -14.05 7.42
C PHE A 124 -4.95 -13.51 8.43
N SER A 125 -5.05 -14.18 9.56
CA SER A 125 -5.79 -13.65 10.69
C SER A 125 -5.24 -12.27 11.05
N PRO A 126 -6.09 -11.23 11.21
CA PRO A 126 -5.63 -9.91 11.65
C PRO A 126 -4.80 -10.00 12.94
N SER A 127 -5.07 -10.98 13.80
CA SER A 127 -4.32 -11.24 15.02
C SER A 127 -2.89 -11.73 14.77
N GLN A 128 -2.63 -12.46 13.70
CA GLN A 128 -1.27 -12.94 13.39
C GLN A 128 -0.38 -11.81 12.87
N ILE A 129 -0.90 -10.99 11.95
CA ILE A 129 -0.14 -9.82 11.44
C ILE A 129 0.11 -8.82 12.56
N PHE A 130 -0.88 -8.61 13.42
CA PHE A 130 -0.77 -7.71 14.56
C PHE A 130 0.23 -8.22 15.60
N GLN A 131 0.28 -9.53 15.86
CA GLN A 131 1.24 -10.12 16.80
C GLN A 131 2.67 -10.07 16.29
N ASP A 132 2.89 -10.24 14.99
CA ASP A 132 4.22 -10.22 14.39
C ASP A 132 4.80 -8.79 14.25
N HIS A 133 3.97 -7.74 14.33
CA HIS A 133 4.36 -6.35 14.08
C HIS A 133 3.94 -5.34 15.15
N VAL A 134 3.22 -5.78 16.17
CA VAL A 134 2.83 -4.91 17.30
C VAL A 134 4.07 -4.52 18.09
N GLY A 135 4.36 -3.23 18.06
CA GLY A 135 5.49 -2.63 18.79
C GLY A 135 6.70 -2.28 17.94
N GLU A 136 6.80 -2.77 16.70
CA GLU A 136 7.97 -2.48 15.87
C GLU A 136 7.78 -1.31 14.90
N VAL A 137 6.56 -1.03 14.44
CA VAL A 137 6.33 0.02 13.43
C VAL A 137 5.16 0.93 13.77
N HIS A 138 5.48 2.04 14.41
CA HIS A 138 4.59 3.17 14.55
C HIS A 138 4.77 4.10 13.35
N MET A 139 3.75 4.24 12.53
CA MET A 139 3.81 5.05 11.31
C MET A 139 3.18 6.41 11.54
N PRO A 140 3.93 7.52 11.35
CA PRO A 140 3.33 8.84 11.31
C PRO A 140 2.33 8.92 10.16
N ILE A 141 1.15 9.49 10.42
CA ILE A 141 0.15 9.72 9.37
C ILE A 141 0.44 10.94 8.51
N VAL A 142 1.36 11.79 8.93
CA VAL A 142 1.92 12.88 8.12
C VAL A 142 3.38 12.57 7.85
N GLN A 143 3.76 12.60 6.58
CA GLN A 143 5.12 12.26 6.16
C GLN A 143 5.59 13.19 5.05
N THR A 144 6.90 13.29 4.92
CA THR A 144 7.54 14.03 3.83
C THR A 144 8.03 13.03 2.80
N ASN A 145 7.68 13.24 1.54
CA ASN A 145 8.14 12.41 0.44
C ASN A 145 9.59 12.73 0.04
N ILE A 146 10.11 11.99 -0.93
CA ILE A 146 11.49 12.15 -1.43
C ILE A 146 11.75 13.54 -2.04
N GLU A 147 10.70 14.23 -2.50
CA GLU A 147 10.77 15.57 -3.09
C GLU A 147 10.66 16.67 -2.02
N GLY A 148 10.53 16.32 -0.74
CA GLY A 148 10.37 17.26 0.36
C GLY A 148 8.93 17.73 0.56
N LEU A 149 7.96 17.18 -0.15
CA LEU A 149 6.55 17.54 0.00
C LEU A 149 5.93 16.78 1.17
N LYS A 150 5.30 17.53 2.06
CA LYS A 150 4.54 16.99 3.19
C LYS A 150 3.17 16.49 2.70
N GLY A 151 2.75 15.36 3.16
CA GLY A 151 1.48 14.76 2.76
C GLY A 151 0.94 13.77 3.79
N LEU A 152 -0.30 13.38 3.64
CA LEU A 152 -0.87 12.30 4.41
C LEU A 152 -0.23 10.97 4.00
N TYR A 153 -0.02 10.10 4.96
CA TYR A 153 0.21 8.68 4.77
C TYR A 153 -0.85 7.93 5.55
N PHE A 154 -2.00 7.79 4.92
CA PHE A 154 -3.20 7.31 5.57
C PHE A 154 -3.81 6.09 4.86
N PRO A 155 -3.16 4.91 4.96
CA PRO A 155 -3.68 3.67 4.41
C PRO A 155 -4.81 3.12 5.30
N PHE A 156 -5.96 3.75 5.29
CA PHE A 156 -7.05 3.56 6.26
C PHE A 156 -7.51 2.11 6.40
N LEU A 157 -7.42 1.28 5.35
CA LEU A 157 -7.74 -0.16 5.44
C LEU A 157 -6.62 -1.01 6.05
N GLN A 158 -5.46 -0.42 6.24
CA GLN A 158 -4.28 -1.08 6.81
C GLN A 158 -3.88 -0.51 8.18
N ILE A 159 -4.67 0.43 8.71
CA ILE A 159 -4.50 0.96 10.06
C ILE A 159 -5.31 0.11 11.03
N PHE A 160 -4.68 -0.32 12.12
CA PHE A 160 -5.27 -1.16 13.15
C PHE A 160 -5.62 -0.41 14.42
N GLY A 161 -5.02 0.74 14.65
CA GLY A 161 -5.26 1.57 15.82
C GLY A 161 -4.30 2.74 15.93
N ILE A 162 -4.55 3.58 16.91
CA ILE A 162 -3.68 4.68 17.31
C ILE A 162 -2.50 4.15 18.14
N ALA A 163 -1.31 4.68 17.89
CA ALA A 163 -0.12 4.37 18.69
C ALA A 163 0.27 5.55 19.58
N GLU A 164 0.25 6.76 19.04
CA GLU A 164 0.65 7.98 19.74
C GLU A 164 -0.12 9.21 19.21
N GLY A 165 -0.21 10.24 20.03
CA GLY A 165 -0.65 11.58 19.60
C GLY A 165 -2.14 11.87 19.74
N ALA A 166 -2.97 10.89 20.10
CA ALA A 166 -4.38 11.07 20.40
C ALA A 166 -4.91 9.94 21.30
N THR A 167 -6.04 10.15 21.94
CA THR A 167 -6.81 9.07 22.60
C THR A 167 -7.56 8.24 21.56
N GLU A 168 -7.98 7.04 21.92
CA GLU A 168 -8.81 6.17 21.05
C GLU A 168 -10.11 6.85 20.62
N GLU A 169 -10.74 7.62 21.49
CA GLU A 169 -11.99 8.33 21.21
C GLU A 169 -11.78 9.44 20.18
N GLU A 170 -10.78 10.30 20.40
CA GLU A 170 -10.40 11.36 19.47
C GLU A 170 -9.98 10.80 18.11
N TRP A 171 -9.26 9.68 18.13
CA TRP A 171 -8.80 9.01 16.92
C TRP A 171 -9.96 8.49 16.09
N LYS A 172 -10.99 7.94 16.69
CA LYS A 172 -12.13 7.39 15.97
C LYS A 172 -12.82 8.43 15.09
N ASP A 173 -13.08 9.63 15.63
CA ASP A 173 -13.71 10.71 14.88
C ASP A 173 -12.79 11.27 13.81
N LEU A 174 -11.52 11.42 14.13
CA LEU A 174 -10.50 11.90 13.21
C LEU A 174 -10.26 10.91 12.06
N PHE A 175 -10.25 9.61 12.36
CA PHE A 175 -10.10 8.56 11.37
C PHE A 175 -11.20 8.60 10.31
N GLU A 176 -12.46 8.68 10.72
CA GLU A 176 -13.58 8.74 9.80
C GLU A 176 -13.57 10.04 8.99
N TYR A 177 -13.22 11.16 9.61
CA TYR A 177 -13.05 12.43 8.91
C TYR A 177 -11.97 12.35 7.83
N LEU A 178 -10.76 11.90 8.18
CA LEU A 178 -9.64 11.79 7.24
C LEU A 178 -9.95 10.81 6.10
N LYS A 179 -10.60 9.69 6.40
CA LYS A 179 -11.03 8.73 5.40
C LYS A 179 -12.00 9.35 4.39
N GLN A 180 -13.03 10.05 4.85
CA GLN A 180 -13.95 10.75 3.96
C GLN A 180 -13.27 11.86 3.18
N HIS A 181 -12.34 12.57 3.81
CA HIS A 181 -11.61 13.65 3.19
C HIS A 181 -10.76 13.18 2.00
N ILE A 182 -9.94 12.14 2.18
CA ILE A 182 -9.04 11.66 1.11
C ILE A 182 -9.77 10.94 -0.03
N LEU A 183 -10.98 10.46 0.19
CA LEU A 183 -11.80 9.79 -0.83
C LEU A 183 -12.63 10.76 -1.67
N GLN A 184 -12.47 12.08 -1.50
CA GLN A 184 -13.12 13.05 -2.39
C GLN A 184 -12.58 12.89 -3.82
N GLU A 185 -13.48 12.97 -4.80
CA GLU A 185 -13.17 12.78 -6.22
C GLU A 185 -12.00 13.64 -6.71
N LYS A 186 -11.86 14.86 -6.17
CA LYS A 186 -10.78 15.79 -6.54
C LYS A 186 -9.36 15.29 -6.23
N TYR A 187 -9.22 14.30 -5.34
CA TYR A 187 -7.92 13.70 -5.00
C TYR A 187 -7.70 12.34 -5.67
N VAL A 188 -8.76 11.76 -6.25
CA VAL A 188 -8.70 10.42 -6.85
C VAL A 188 -8.41 10.52 -8.34
N MET A 189 -7.40 9.78 -8.78
CA MET A 189 -7.03 9.61 -10.20
C MET A 189 -7.29 8.16 -10.63
N HIS A 190 -7.73 7.95 -11.86
CA HIS A 190 -8.02 6.64 -12.46
C HIS A 190 -7.11 6.33 -13.65
#